data_3d854f0fb74eb4ce0255b7488f230c4d
#
_entry.id   3d854f0fb74eb4ce0255b7488f230c4d
#
_cell.length_a   1.000
_cell.length_b   1.000
_cell.length_c   1.000
_cell.angle_alpha   90.00
_cell.angle_beta   90.00
_cell.angle_gamma   90.00
#
_symmetry.space_group_name_H-M   'P 1'
#
loop_
_entity.id
_entity.type
_entity.pdbx_description
1 polymer ?
#
loop_
_entity_poly.entity_id
_entity_poly.type
_entity_poly.pdbx_seq_one_letter_code
_entity_poly.pdbx_strand_id
1 'polypeptide(L)'
;MTKKLVCLFLCAVLITCLMPAITQAEAAEAEDITALAEISPRSPKHGLKSITDRKYTTPWETAECKNPYVQAVLPEDKPCSSLYICFGSMPSSWEVQMLDGDKWVTLVKGDTRFLHSFIQLPKPVTRLRVAVTEKKKTTLLLNELFLFGPGVVPGFVQKWEPTEEKADLLVLVAHPDDELLFMGGTIPHYAVSLKKRVVACYMTPSNTTRSSELLNGLWSMGVRTYPLIGPFGDRYSGNVKNGYDKWGGKEKVRAYVISIIRKLKPDVIVTHDLNGEYGHGAHQACADAAIYSVEHGADPNADPSSFVKYGSWDVSKLYLHLYPENEIVMDWRTPDPALSGRSPLQAAKDAYALHVTQQNAGSAVIGKDFEVTDEGEFACSRFGLYRSLVGLDIKKNDFFENIP
;
A
#
# COMPACT_ATOMS: atom_id res chain seq x y z
N MET A 1 -47.73 -50.30 56.04
CA MET A 1 -47.93 -49.24 55.02
C MET A 1 -46.56 -48.86 54.44
N THR A 2 -46.20 -49.50 53.35
CA THR A 2 -44.89 -49.38 52.69
C THR A 2 -45.12 -48.86 51.28
N LYS A 3 -44.62 -47.58 51.05
CA LYS A 3 -44.62 -46.96 49.70
C LYS A 3 -43.44 -47.45 48.89
N LYS A 4 -43.70 -48.16 47.78
CA LYS A 4 -42.68 -48.51 46.79
C LYS A 4 -42.36 -47.35 45.93
N LEU A 5 -41.06 -46.93 45.89
CA LEU A 5 -40.52 -45.97 45.01
C LEU A 5 -40.13 -46.66 43.69
N VAL A 6 -40.72 -46.25 42.59
CA VAL A 6 -40.39 -46.76 41.23
C VAL A 6 -39.37 -45.75 40.63
N CYS A 7 -38.13 -46.21 40.45
CA CYS A 7 -37.12 -45.48 39.66
C CYS A 7 -37.34 -45.73 38.17
N LEU A 8 -37.69 -44.67 37.43
CA LEU A 8 -37.65 -44.66 35.96
C LEU A 8 -36.23 -44.33 35.51
N PHE A 9 -35.55 -45.25 34.88
CA PHE A 9 -34.32 -45.00 34.14
C PHE A 9 -34.68 -44.47 32.75
N LEU A 10 -34.37 -43.16 32.51
CA LEU A 10 -34.42 -42.59 31.17
C LEU A 10 -33.09 -42.88 30.48
N CYS A 11 -33.08 -43.81 29.52
CA CYS A 11 -31.94 -43.95 28.57
C CYS A 11 -32.03 -42.82 27.54
N ALA A 12 -31.19 -41.83 27.70
CA ALA A 12 -30.95 -40.83 26.64
C ALA A 12 -30.00 -41.46 25.58
N VAL A 13 -30.57 -41.84 24.44
CA VAL A 13 -29.76 -42.22 23.26
C VAL A 13 -29.23 -40.96 22.63
N LEU A 14 -27.93 -40.68 22.82
CA LEU A 14 -27.21 -39.67 22.08
C LEU A 14 -27.02 -40.15 20.62
N ILE A 15 -27.86 -39.68 19.72
CA ILE A 15 -27.63 -39.78 18.27
C ILE A 15 -26.63 -38.69 17.93
N THR A 16 -25.33 -39.03 17.87
CA THR A 16 -24.32 -38.21 17.25
C THR A 16 -24.52 -38.22 15.74
N CYS A 17 -25.21 -37.21 15.22
CA CYS A 17 -25.20 -36.95 13.78
C CYS A 17 -23.76 -36.58 13.39
N LEU A 18 -23.01 -37.53 12.85
CA LEU A 18 -21.82 -37.26 12.04
C LEU A 18 -22.31 -36.53 10.78
N MET A 19 -22.32 -35.19 10.82
CA MET A 19 -22.36 -34.44 9.59
C MET A 19 -21.03 -34.69 8.88
N PRO A 20 -21.02 -35.15 7.62
CA PRO A 20 -19.77 -35.15 6.85
C PRO A 20 -19.27 -33.75 6.78
N ALA A 21 -18.05 -33.51 7.22
CA ALA A 21 -17.35 -32.27 6.94
C ALA A 21 -17.31 -32.11 5.42
N ILE A 22 -18.11 -31.19 4.90
CA ILE A 22 -18.01 -30.78 3.50
C ILE A 22 -16.65 -30.11 3.42
N THR A 23 -15.62 -30.84 3.01
CA THR A 23 -14.36 -30.31 2.58
C THR A 23 -14.68 -29.43 1.37
N GLN A 24 -14.72 -28.11 1.58
CA GLN A 24 -14.81 -27.16 0.49
C GLN A 24 -13.56 -27.43 -0.35
N ALA A 25 -13.72 -28.00 -1.54
CA ALA A 25 -12.61 -28.20 -2.45
C ALA A 25 -11.95 -26.81 -2.65
N GLU A 26 -10.67 -26.69 -2.32
CA GLU A 26 -9.91 -25.45 -2.61
C GLU A 26 -10.09 -25.18 -4.09
N ALA A 27 -10.56 -23.97 -4.40
CA ALA A 27 -10.72 -23.57 -5.79
C ALA A 27 -9.33 -23.61 -6.46
N ALA A 28 -9.23 -24.24 -7.61
CA ALA A 28 -7.98 -24.39 -8.33
C ALA A 28 -7.32 -23.00 -8.59
N GLU A 29 -5.99 -22.94 -8.52
CA GLU A 29 -5.24 -21.73 -8.85
C GLU A 29 -5.44 -21.36 -10.32
N ALA A 30 -5.62 -20.08 -10.60
CA ALA A 30 -5.79 -19.56 -11.95
C ALA A 30 -4.46 -19.63 -12.72
N GLU A 31 -4.48 -20.29 -13.88
CA GLU A 31 -3.32 -20.35 -14.77
C GLU A 31 -2.98 -18.97 -15.31
N ASP A 32 -1.72 -18.54 -15.26
CA ASP A 32 -1.22 -17.38 -16.01
C ASP A 32 -1.08 -17.76 -17.49
N ILE A 33 -2.03 -17.30 -18.27
CA ILE A 33 -2.13 -17.59 -19.72
C ILE A 33 -1.57 -16.45 -20.58
N THR A 34 -0.88 -15.49 -19.99
CA THR A 34 -0.34 -14.31 -20.70
C THR A 34 0.58 -14.69 -21.86
N ALA A 35 1.41 -15.71 -21.66
CA ALA A 35 2.34 -16.19 -22.69
C ALA A 35 1.66 -16.82 -23.93
N LEU A 36 0.38 -17.18 -23.80
CA LEU A 36 -0.42 -17.75 -24.90
C LEU A 36 -1.07 -16.67 -25.75
N ALA A 37 -1.07 -15.40 -25.27
CA ALA A 37 -1.75 -14.30 -25.93
C ALA A 37 -0.89 -13.69 -27.05
N GLU A 38 -1.49 -13.46 -28.22
CA GLU A 38 -0.95 -12.56 -29.23
C GLU A 38 -1.29 -11.12 -28.80
N ILE A 39 -0.25 -10.36 -28.40
CA ILE A 39 -0.41 -8.99 -27.93
C ILE A 39 -0.11 -7.99 -29.03
N SER A 40 -1.03 -7.08 -29.29
CA SER A 40 -0.90 -6.03 -30.29
C SER A 40 -1.44 -4.68 -29.77
N PRO A 41 -0.60 -3.65 -29.70
CA PRO A 41 -1.00 -2.33 -29.26
C PRO A 41 -1.31 -1.40 -30.42
N ARG A 42 -2.05 -0.33 -30.13
CA ARG A 42 -2.14 0.83 -31.02
C ARG A 42 -0.90 1.71 -30.86
N SER A 43 -0.20 2.00 -31.97
CA SER A 43 0.92 2.93 -32.01
C SER A 43 2.02 2.64 -30.98
N PRO A 44 2.69 1.45 -31.03
CA PRO A 44 3.74 1.14 -30.09
C PRO A 44 4.94 2.08 -30.28
N LYS A 45 5.54 2.52 -29.17
CA LYS A 45 6.77 3.33 -29.17
C LYS A 45 8.02 2.43 -29.09
N HIS A 46 7.89 1.28 -28.46
CA HIS A 46 8.95 0.31 -28.22
C HIS A 46 8.46 -1.12 -28.47
N GLY A 47 9.38 -2.09 -28.45
CA GLY A 47 9.05 -3.52 -28.59
C GLY A 47 8.17 -4.03 -27.44
N LEU A 48 7.34 -5.04 -27.72
CA LEU A 48 6.28 -5.52 -26.81
C LEU A 48 6.76 -6.35 -25.63
N LYS A 49 8.00 -6.81 -25.63
CA LYS A 49 8.52 -7.73 -24.59
C LYS A 49 8.35 -7.20 -23.16
N SER A 50 8.51 -5.90 -22.97
CA SER A 50 8.42 -5.27 -21.65
C SER A 50 7.01 -5.15 -21.10
N ILE A 51 5.95 -5.50 -21.84
CA ILE A 51 4.58 -5.54 -21.29
C ILE A 51 4.39 -6.78 -20.40
N THR A 52 5.15 -7.85 -20.64
CA THR A 52 4.95 -9.17 -20.03
C THR A 52 6.26 -9.86 -19.64
N ASP A 53 7.34 -9.08 -19.40
CA ASP A 53 8.66 -9.61 -19.07
C ASP A 53 8.86 -9.88 -17.56
N ARG A 54 7.84 -9.59 -16.75
CA ARG A 54 7.83 -9.74 -15.29
C ARG A 54 8.81 -8.81 -14.57
N LYS A 55 9.15 -7.66 -15.22
CA LYS A 55 10.07 -6.66 -14.68
C LYS A 55 9.38 -5.31 -14.58
N TYR A 56 8.98 -4.90 -13.39
CA TYR A 56 8.38 -3.58 -13.15
C TYR A 56 9.31 -2.40 -13.45
N THR A 57 10.61 -2.70 -13.71
CA THR A 57 11.64 -1.69 -14.05
C THR A 57 11.73 -1.38 -15.54
N THR A 58 10.98 -2.09 -16.39
CA THR A 58 10.99 -1.97 -17.85
C THR A 58 9.63 -1.50 -18.38
N PRO A 59 9.20 -0.25 -18.09
CA PRO A 59 7.89 0.22 -18.53
C PRO A 59 7.78 0.26 -20.04
N TRP A 60 6.59 -0.06 -20.54
CA TRP A 60 6.23 0.01 -21.94
C TRP A 60 5.19 1.10 -22.19
N GLU A 61 5.32 1.86 -23.28
CA GLU A 61 4.36 2.90 -23.64
C GLU A 61 3.98 2.93 -25.12
N THR A 62 2.77 3.43 -25.39
CA THR A 62 2.37 3.82 -26.75
C THR A 62 2.97 5.16 -27.11
N ALA A 63 3.08 5.46 -28.41
CA ALA A 63 3.18 6.85 -28.85
C ALA A 63 1.88 7.60 -28.48
N GLU A 64 1.97 8.92 -28.37
CA GLU A 64 0.80 9.77 -28.10
C GLU A 64 -0.22 9.66 -29.24
N CYS A 65 -1.40 9.16 -28.93
CA CYS A 65 -2.48 8.98 -29.92
C CYS A 65 -3.85 9.09 -29.24
N LYS A 66 -4.92 9.15 -30.05
CA LYS A 66 -6.29 9.06 -29.55
C LYS A 66 -6.61 7.61 -29.22
N ASN A 67 -7.21 7.39 -28.04
CA ASN A 67 -7.64 6.07 -27.58
C ASN A 67 -6.53 5.01 -27.72
N PRO A 68 -5.36 5.19 -27.06
CA PRO A 68 -4.33 4.16 -27.04
C PRO A 68 -4.88 2.91 -26.37
N TYR A 69 -4.45 1.74 -26.85
CA TYR A 69 -4.84 0.45 -26.28
C TYR A 69 -3.72 -0.59 -26.42
N VAL A 70 -3.84 -1.59 -25.59
CA VAL A 70 -3.14 -2.89 -25.75
C VAL A 70 -4.23 -3.97 -25.91
N GLN A 71 -4.15 -4.76 -26.96
CA GLN A 71 -5.08 -5.85 -27.29
C GLN A 71 -4.40 -7.18 -27.07
N ALA A 72 -5.15 -8.16 -26.59
CA ALA A 72 -4.74 -9.56 -26.48
C ALA A 72 -5.73 -10.48 -27.23
N VAL A 73 -5.19 -11.43 -27.99
CA VAL A 73 -5.94 -12.52 -28.63
C VAL A 73 -5.43 -13.83 -28.09
N LEU A 74 -6.30 -14.64 -27.52
CA LEU A 74 -6.01 -15.92 -26.88
C LEU A 74 -6.57 -17.08 -27.73
N PRO A 75 -6.05 -18.30 -27.56
CA PRO A 75 -6.66 -19.50 -28.11
C PRO A 75 -8.09 -19.69 -27.60
N GLU A 76 -8.98 -20.26 -28.45
CA GLU A 76 -10.41 -20.41 -28.12
C GLU A 76 -10.66 -21.31 -26.89
N ASP A 77 -9.77 -22.25 -26.63
CA ASP A 77 -9.83 -23.15 -25.47
C ASP A 77 -9.15 -22.61 -24.19
N LYS A 78 -8.56 -21.40 -24.26
CA LYS A 78 -7.88 -20.73 -23.16
C LYS A 78 -8.41 -19.29 -22.94
N PRO A 79 -9.69 -19.11 -22.60
CA PRO A 79 -10.24 -17.77 -22.44
C PRO A 79 -9.76 -17.12 -21.15
N CYS A 80 -9.55 -15.80 -21.20
CA CYS A 80 -9.24 -14.95 -20.06
C CYS A 80 -10.45 -14.76 -19.15
N SER A 81 -10.31 -15.03 -17.87
CA SER A 81 -11.34 -14.84 -16.83
C SER A 81 -11.05 -13.64 -15.95
N SER A 82 -9.80 -13.24 -15.78
CA SER A 82 -9.40 -12.06 -15.05
C SER A 82 -8.06 -11.52 -15.56
N LEU A 83 -7.79 -10.26 -15.29
CA LEU A 83 -6.52 -9.64 -15.65
C LEU A 83 -5.98 -8.78 -14.50
N TYR A 84 -4.66 -8.65 -14.46
CA TYR A 84 -3.97 -7.77 -13.55
C TYR A 84 -3.09 -6.82 -14.35
N ILE A 85 -3.33 -5.52 -14.16
CA ILE A 85 -2.72 -4.46 -14.93
C ILE A 85 -1.91 -3.61 -13.98
N CYS A 86 -0.61 -3.47 -14.24
CA CYS A 86 0.28 -2.57 -13.53
C CYS A 86 0.55 -1.36 -14.40
N PHE A 87 -0.19 -0.27 -14.16
CA PHE A 87 0.03 0.98 -14.87
C PHE A 87 1.32 1.65 -14.38
N GLY A 88 2.09 2.17 -15.32
CA GLY A 88 3.21 3.04 -14.98
C GLY A 88 2.76 4.49 -14.72
N SER A 89 1.66 4.88 -15.32
CA SER A 89 0.97 6.15 -15.07
C SER A 89 -0.53 5.91 -15.21
N MET A 90 -1.31 6.41 -14.25
CA MET A 90 -2.76 6.20 -14.26
C MET A 90 -3.43 7.09 -15.30
N PRO A 91 -4.11 6.52 -16.30
CA PRO A 91 -4.94 7.31 -17.21
C PRO A 91 -6.17 7.87 -16.47
N SER A 92 -6.68 9.01 -16.92
CA SER A 92 -7.86 9.64 -16.32
C SER A 92 -9.17 8.89 -16.62
N SER A 93 -9.17 8.03 -17.64
CA SER A 93 -10.30 7.16 -17.99
C SER A 93 -9.82 5.98 -18.85
N TRP A 94 -10.18 4.77 -18.47
CA TRP A 94 -9.85 3.55 -19.18
C TRP A 94 -10.90 2.46 -19.00
N GLU A 95 -10.88 1.44 -19.85
CA GLU A 95 -11.81 0.32 -19.77
C GLU A 95 -11.20 -0.96 -20.35
N VAL A 96 -11.73 -2.11 -19.93
CA VAL A 96 -11.52 -3.39 -20.58
C VAL A 96 -12.67 -3.61 -21.56
N GLN A 97 -12.32 -3.85 -22.81
CA GLN A 97 -13.28 -4.12 -23.88
C GLN A 97 -13.09 -5.54 -24.40
N MET A 98 -14.16 -6.14 -24.91
CA MET A 98 -14.12 -7.40 -25.69
C MET A 98 -14.56 -7.14 -27.14
N LEU A 99 -14.15 -8.01 -28.04
CA LEU A 99 -14.67 -8.04 -29.40
C LEU A 99 -15.99 -8.83 -29.43
N ASP A 100 -17.06 -8.20 -29.89
CA ASP A 100 -18.38 -8.80 -30.11
C ASP A 100 -18.78 -8.63 -31.57
N GLY A 101 -18.72 -9.69 -32.35
CA GLY A 101 -18.71 -9.61 -33.80
C GLY A 101 -17.54 -8.75 -34.28
N ASP A 102 -17.84 -7.64 -35.01
CA ASP A 102 -16.81 -6.70 -35.49
C ASP A 102 -16.69 -5.44 -34.64
N LYS A 103 -17.31 -5.40 -33.44
CA LYS A 103 -17.34 -4.21 -32.59
C LYS A 103 -16.67 -4.47 -31.22
N TRP A 104 -15.90 -3.50 -30.79
CA TRP A 104 -15.38 -3.46 -29.42
C TRP A 104 -16.46 -2.93 -28.48
N VAL A 105 -16.80 -3.71 -27.46
CA VAL A 105 -17.79 -3.36 -26.44
C VAL A 105 -17.15 -3.35 -25.06
N THR A 106 -17.56 -2.40 -24.22
CA THR A 106 -17.03 -2.29 -22.86
C THR A 106 -17.52 -3.46 -22.00
N LEU A 107 -16.58 -4.21 -21.39
CA LEU A 107 -16.86 -5.22 -20.38
C LEU A 107 -16.83 -4.63 -18.98
N VAL A 108 -15.79 -3.87 -18.68
CA VAL A 108 -15.55 -3.29 -17.36
C VAL A 108 -14.96 -1.90 -17.53
N LYS A 109 -15.53 -0.92 -16.81
CA LYS A 109 -14.91 0.41 -16.68
C LYS A 109 -13.81 0.33 -15.64
N GLY A 110 -12.66 0.91 -15.94
CA GLY A 110 -11.51 0.89 -15.07
C GLY A 110 -11.65 1.81 -13.86
N ASP A 111 -11.11 1.37 -12.74
CA ASP A 111 -10.94 2.21 -11.56
C ASP A 111 -9.63 2.99 -11.67
N THR A 112 -9.70 4.31 -11.59
CA THR A 112 -8.55 5.19 -11.74
C THR A 112 -7.84 5.50 -10.41
N ARG A 113 -8.23 4.85 -9.32
CA ARG A 113 -7.60 5.02 -8.01
C ARG A 113 -6.33 4.20 -7.83
N PHE A 114 -6.18 3.09 -8.57
CA PHE A 114 -5.17 2.06 -8.31
C PHE A 114 -4.24 1.85 -9.51
N LEU A 115 -2.96 2.20 -9.37
CA LEU A 115 -1.94 1.92 -10.40
C LEU A 115 -1.83 0.42 -10.71
N HIS A 116 -1.98 -0.43 -9.69
CA HIS A 116 -2.06 -1.86 -9.84
C HIS A 116 -3.51 -2.29 -9.70
N SER A 117 -4.12 -2.73 -10.79
CA SER A 117 -5.56 -2.99 -10.90
C SER A 117 -5.85 -4.44 -11.25
N PHE A 118 -6.52 -5.15 -10.34
CA PHE A 118 -7.10 -6.46 -10.63
C PHE A 118 -8.52 -6.31 -11.17
N ILE A 119 -8.82 -6.99 -12.27
CA ILE A 119 -10.13 -6.96 -12.92
C ILE A 119 -10.65 -8.39 -13.06
N GLN A 120 -11.73 -8.72 -12.34
CA GLN A 120 -12.52 -9.91 -12.61
C GLN A 120 -13.45 -9.63 -13.78
N LEU A 121 -13.35 -10.42 -14.84
CA LEU A 121 -14.26 -10.26 -15.98
C LEU A 121 -15.63 -10.88 -15.67
N PRO A 122 -16.74 -10.27 -16.15
CA PRO A 122 -18.09 -10.82 -15.94
C PRO A 122 -18.34 -12.12 -16.71
N LYS A 123 -17.55 -12.39 -17.74
CA LYS A 123 -17.51 -13.65 -18.49
C LYS A 123 -16.12 -13.86 -19.08
N PRO A 124 -15.69 -15.13 -19.28
CA PRO A 124 -14.44 -15.41 -19.99
C PRO A 124 -14.46 -14.92 -21.44
N VAL A 125 -13.33 -14.43 -21.94
CA VAL A 125 -13.18 -13.92 -23.31
C VAL A 125 -11.84 -14.30 -23.92
N THR A 126 -11.79 -14.50 -25.24
CA THR A 126 -10.55 -14.80 -25.97
C THR A 126 -9.99 -13.59 -26.71
N ARG A 127 -10.77 -12.52 -26.87
CA ARG A 127 -10.36 -11.27 -27.54
C ARG A 127 -10.72 -10.08 -26.69
N LEU A 128 -9.73 -9.44 -26.10
CA LEU A 128 -9.91 -8.30 -25.22
C LEU A 128 -8.88 -7.21 -25.48
N ARG A 129 -9.16 -6.00 -24.98
CA ARG A 129 -8.17 -4.93 -24.92
C ARG A 129 -8.35 -4.05 -23.70
N VAL A 130 -7.27 -3.51 -23.19
CA VAL A 130 -7.22 -2.42 -22.24
C VAL A 130 -7.09 -1.14 -23.05
N ALA A 131 -8.09 -0.27 -22.97
CA ALA A 131 -8.19 0.93 -23.79
C ALA A 131 -8.32 2.18 -22.92
N VAL A 132 -7.53 3.21 -23.19
CA VAL A 132 -7.71 4.55 -22.61
C VAL A 132 -8.80 5.28 -23.40
N THR A 133 -9.75 5.88 -22.68
CA THR A 133 -10.94 6.50 -23.28
C THR A 133 -10.96 8.03 -23.14
N GLU A 134 -9.80 8.63 -22.94
CA GLU A 134 -9.64 10.07 -22.83
C GLU A 134 -9.95 10.79 -24.15
N LYS A 135 -10.56 11.98 -24.04
CA LYS A 135 -10.94 12.78 -25.24
C LYS A 135 -9.73 13.35 -25.98
N LYS A 136 -8.61 13.59 -25.27
CA LYS A 136 -7.36 14.13 -25.83
C LYS A 136 -6.46 12.99 -26.28
N LYS A 137 -5.47 13.32 -27.11
CA LYS A 137 -4.34 12.40 -27.35
C LYS A 137 -3.61 12.19 -26.05
N THR A 138 -3.21 10.96 -25.79
CA THR A 138 -2.47 10.54 -24.60
C THR A 138 -1.64 9.30 -24.88
N THR A 139 -0.86 8.86 -23.93
CA THR A 139 -0.13 7.60 -23.95
C THR A 139 -0.78 6.58 -23.02
N LEU A 140 -0.61 5.30 -23.30
CA LEU A 140 -0.84 4.22 -22.35
C LEU A 140 0.53 3.73 -21.90
N LEU A 141 0.80 3.83 -20.60
CA LEU A 141 2.05 3.41 -19.96
C LEU A 141 1.77 2.24 -19.02
N LEU A 142 2.37 1.10 -19.29
CA LEU A 142 2.23 -0.13 -18.51
C LEU A 142 3.60 -0.59 -17.99
N ASN A 143 3.65 -1.03 -16.73
CA ASN A 143 4.81 -1.76 -16.20
C ASN A 143 4.66 -3.26 -16.47
N GLU A 144 3.44 -3.82 -16.28
CA GLU A 144 3.15 -5.23 -16.51
C GLU A 144 1.67 -5.48 -16.85
N LEU A 145 1.41 -6.55 -17.61
CA LEU A 145 0.09 -7.08 -17.88
C LEU A 145 0.09 -8.60 -17.64
N PHE A 146 -0.89 -9.08 -16.89
CA PHE A 146 -1.15 -10.50 -16.67
C PHE A 146 -2.56 -10.85 -17.10
N LEU A 147 -2.71 -11.99 -17.75
CA LEU A 147 -3.99 -12.57 -18.15
C LEU A 147 -4.15 -13.93 -17.46
N PHE A 148 -5.26 -14.15 -16.80
CA PHE A 148 -5.50 -15.38 -16.05
C PHE A 148 -6.71 -16.14 -16.60
N GLY A 149 -6.59 -17.46 -16.65
CA GLY A 149 -7.69 -18.40 -16.82
C GLY A 149 -8.64 -18.39 -15.61
N PRO A 150 -9.63 -19.32 -15.55
CA PRO A 150 -10.52 -19.46 -14.39
C PRO A 150 -9.75 -19.98 -13.17
N GLY A 151 -10.16 -19.53 -11.97
CA GLY A 151 -9.58 -19.97 -10.70
C GLY A 151 -9.27 -18.81 -9.75
N VAL A 152 -8.59 -19.13 -8.64
CA VAL A 152 -8.10 -18.15 -7.67
C VAL A 152 -6.75 -17.61 -8.16
N VAL A 153 -6.66 -16.32 -8.35
CA VAL A 153 -5.39 -15.71 -8.82
C VAL A 153 -4.29 -15.83 -7.76
N PRO A 154 -3.01 -15.92 -8.18
CA PRO A 154 -1.86 -16.01 -7.29
C PRO A 154 -1.78 -14.87 -6.27
N GLY A 155 -1.14 -15.12 -5.12
CA GLY A 155 -1.05 -14.18 -4.01
C GLY A 155 -0.34 -12.85 -4.30
N PHE A 156 0.46 -12.77 -5.38
CA PHE A 156 1.11 -11.52 -5.80
C PHE A 156 0.16 -10.55 -6.51
N VAL A 157 -1.03 -11.00 -6.94
CA VAL A 157 -2.03 -10.16 -7.60
C VAL A 157 -2.69 -9.25 -6.57
N GLN A 158 -2.45 -7.96 -6.70
CA GLN A 158 -2.87 -6.97 -5.72
C GLN A 158 -4.33 -6.58 -5.94
N LYS A 159 -5.13 -6.76 -4.88
CA LYS A 159 -6.54 -6.38 -4.83
C LYS A 159 -6.71 -5.29 -3.78
N TRP A 160 -6.41 -4.06 -4.19
CA TRP A 160 -6.39 -2.91 -3.31
C TRP A 160 -7.77 -2.48 -2.87
N GLU A 161 -7.86 -2.11 -1.60
CA GLU A 161 -9.00 -1.41 -1.02
C GLU A 161 -8.72 0.10 -1.01
N PRO A 162 -9.72 0.94 -1.29
CA PRO A 162 -9.51 2.38 -1.25
C PRO A 162 -9.18 2.86 0.16
N THR A 163 -8.34 3.90 0.25
CA THR A 163 -8.09 4.59 1.51
C THR A 163 -9.36 5.30 1.97
N GLU A 164 -9.95 4.81 3.05
CA GLU A 164 -11.15 5.38 3.64
C GLU A 164 -10.85 6.61 4.52
N GLU A 165 -11.90 7.17 5.11
CA GLU A 165 -11.83 8.42 5.88
C GLU A 165 -11.32 8.25 7.32
N LYS A 166 -10.92 7.05 7.76
CA LYS A 166 -10.34 6.82 9.08
C LYS A 166 -9.16 5.86 9.04
N ALA A 167 -8.07 6.25 9.70
CA ALA A 167 -6.96 5.38 10.05
C ALA A 167 -6.85 5.23 11.57
N ASP A 168 -6.35 4.10 12.05
CA ASP A 168 -5.92 4.00 13.43
C ASP A 168 -4.48 4.51 13.54
N LEU A 169 -3.62 4.12 12.60
CA LEU A 169 -2.22 4.54 12.50
C LEU A 169 -1.94 5.18 11.14
N LEU A 170 -1.36 6.37 11.14
CA LEU A 170 -0.77 7.01 9.96
C LEU A 170 0.75 6.88 10.03
N VAL A 171 1.35 6.20 9.07
CA VAL A 171 2.79 6.20 8.84
C VAL A 171 3.07 7.22 7.76
N LEU A 172 3.65 8.37 8.16
CA LEU A 172 3.92 9.51 7.28
C LEU A 172 5.40 9.59 6.97
N VAL A 173 5.78 9.35 5.72
CA VAL A 173 7.18 9.31 5.29
C VAL A 173 7.42 10.15 4.04
N ALA A 174 8.69 10.51 3.81
CA ALA A 174 9.06 11.36 2.69
C ALA A 174 9.07 10.59 1.37
N HIS A 175 9.73 9.42 1.33
CA HIS A 175 9.95 8.67 0.08
C HIS A 175 9.46 7.23 0.18
N PRO A 176 9.15 6.57 -0.95
CA PRO A 176 8.94 5.13 -0.99
C PRO A 176 10.21 4.36 -0.59
N ASP A 177 10.17 3.60 0.48
CA ASP A 177 11.19 2.81 1.19
C ASP A 177 11.48 3.27 2.62
N ASP A 178 11.27 4.55 2.94
CA ASP A 178 11.49 5.11 4.28
C ASP A 178 10.67 4.36 5.37
N GLU A 179 9.45 3.94 5.02
CA GLU A 179 8.57 3.17 5.91
C GLU A 179 9.16 1.83 6.31
N LEU A 180 10.09 1.31 5.52
CA LEU A 180 10.81 0.04 5.77
C LEU A 180 12.13 0.32 6.48
N LEU A 181 12.91 1.26 5.96
CA LEU A 181 14.24 1.57 6.45
C LEU A 181 14.22 2.15 7.86
N PHE A 182 13.27 3.06 8.15
CA PHE A 182 13.25 3.83 9.38
C PHE A 182 12.08 3.50 10.31
N MET A 183 10.98 2.93 9.78
CA MET A 183 9.82 2.52 10.59
C MET A 183 9.75 0.99 10.77
N GLY A 184 10.58 0.22 10.07
CA GLY A 184 10.81 -1.21 10.23
C GLY A 184 9.53 -2.03 10.27
N GLY A 185 9.36 -2.75 11.37
CA GLY A 185 8.21 -3.63 11.60
C GLY A 185 6.88 -2.94 11.89
N THR A 186 6.81 -1.60 11.91
CA THR A 186 5.59 -0.84 12.26
C THR A 186 4.39 -1.26 11.41
N ILE A 187 4.52 -1.23 10.09
CA ILE A 187 3.41 -1.55 9.20
C ILE A 187 2.95 -3.00 9.34
N PRO A 188 3.81 -4.03 9.17
CA PRO A 188 3.35 -5.41 9.26
C PRO A 188 2.82 -5.76 10.65
N HIS A 189 3.39 -5.24 11.74
CA HIS A 189 2.90 -5.47 13.09
C HIS A 189 1.49 -4.90 13.28
N TYR A 190 1.28 -3.62 13.01
CA TYR A 190 -0.02 -3.01 13.27
C TYR A 190 -1.08 -3.40 12.25
N ALA A 191 -0.76 -3.49 10.96
CA ALA A 191 -1.74 -3.82 9.93
C ALA A 191 -2.15 -5.29 9.93
N VAL A 192 -1.20 -6.22 10.14
CA VAL A 192 -1.45 -7.66 9.98
C VAL A 192 -1.64 -8.34 11.33
N SER A 193 -0.70 -8.17 12.27
CA SER A 193 -0.76 -8.84 13.56
C SER A 193 -1.87 -8.27 14.44
N LEU A 194 -1.97 -6.94 14.55
CA LEU A 194 -2.96 -6.25 15.38
C LEU A 194 -4.22 -5.82 14.63
N LYS A 195 -4.28 -6.01 13.30
CA LYS A 195 -5.41 -5.69 12.43
C LYS A 195 -5.92 -4.25 12.58
N LYS A 196 -4.99 -3.33 12.82
CA LYS A 196 -5.26 -1.90 12.83
C LYS A 196 -5.38 -1.37 11.40
N ARG A 197 -6.17 -0.34 11.19
CA ARG A 197 -6.22 0.38 9.91
C ARG A 197 -4.99 1.26 9.78
N VAL A 198 -3.95 0.72 9.19
CA VAL A 198 -2.70 1.44 8.91
C VAL A 198 -2.78 2.05 7.52
N VAL A 199 -2.54 3.36 7.45
CA VAL A 199 -2.39 4.08 6.18
C VAL A 199 -0.94 4.56 6.07
N ALA A 200 -0.25 4.12 5.03
CA ALA A 200 1.03 4.68 4.65
C ALA A 200 0.83 5.91 3.76
N CYS A 201 1.48 7.00 4.08
CA CYS A 201 1.45 8.24 3.32
C CYS A 201 2.87 8.67 2.95
N TYR A 202 3.13 8.76 1.66
CA TYR A 202 4.40 9.19 1.09
C TYR A 202 4.28 10.61 0.59
N MET A 203 5.20 11.50 0.96
CA MET A 203 5.16 12.88 0.49
C MET A 203 5.49 12.99 -0.99
N THR A 204 6.32 12.07 -1.51
CA THR A 204 6.74 12.06 -2.92
C THR A 204 6.27 10.80 -3.64
N PRO A 205 5.78 10.91 -4.90
CA PRO A 205 5.40 9.75 -5.71
C PRO A 205 6.62 9.03 -6.30
N SER A 206 7.77 9.69 -6.32
CA SER A 206 8.93 9.21 -7.10
C SER A 206 8.61 9.00 -8.58
N ASN A 207 9.21 8.00 -9.18
CA ASN A 207 8.97 7.66 -10.59
C ASN A 207 8.10 6.40 -10.72
N THR A 208 7.74 6.08 -11.94
CA THR A 208 6.92 4.93 -12.32
C THR A 208 7.37 3.60 -11.70
N THR A 209 8.69 3.34 -11.71
CA THR A 209 9.26 2.10 -11.17
C THR A 209 9.14 2.06 -9.65
N ARG A 210 9.55 3.12 -8.95
CA ARG A 210 9.47 3.20 -7.49
C ARG A 210 8.02 3.12 -6.97
N SER A 211 7.06 3.63 -7.73
CA SER A 211 5.63 3.47 -7.38
C SER A 211 5.20 2.01 -7.38
N SER A 212 5.67 1.21 -8.36
CA SER A 212 5.40 -0.23 -8.39
C SER A 212 6.15 -0.98 -7.27
N GLU A 213 7.40 -0.61 -6.99
CA GLU A 213 8.19 -1.18 -5.89
C GLU A 213 7.50 -0.97 -4.54
N LEU A 214 7.03 0.25 -4.28
CA LEU A 214 6.24 0.61 -3.10
C LEU A 214 4.99 -0.26 -2.95
N LEU A 215 4.20 -0.38 -4.03
CA LEU A 215 2.96 -1.19 -3.99
C LEU A 215 3.27 -2.67 -3.77
N ASN A 216 4.34 -3.19 -4.39
CA ASN A 216 4.79 -4.57 -4.18
C ASN A 216 5.26 -4.79 -2.74
N GLY A 217 6.03 -3.85 -2.18
CA GLY A 217 6.51 -3.90 -0.79
C GLY A 217 5.34 -3.93 0.20
N LEU A 218 4.43 -2.97 0.13
CA LEU A 218 3.25 -2.93 0.99
C LEU A 218 2.38 -4.19 0.89
N TRP A 219 2.13 -4.66 -0.33
CA TRP A 219 1.33 -5.87 -0.55
C TRP A 219 1.98 -7.11 0.05
N SER A 220 3.30 -7.25 -0.06
CA SER A 220 4.08 -8.38 0.49
C SER A 220 4.04 -8.45 2.01
N MET A 221 3.90 -7.30 2.66
CA MET A 221 3.69 -7.19 4.10
C MET A 221 2.27 -7.49 4.56
N GLY A 222 1.33 -7.67 3.63
CA GLY A 222 -0.07 -7.95 3.95
C GLY A 222 -0.97 -6.70 4.01
N VAL A 223 -0.47 -5.52 3.64
CA VAL A 223 -1.30 -4.30 3.53
C VAL A 223 -2.28 -4.45 2.37
N ARG A 224 -3.53 -4.05 2.59
CA ARG A 224 -4.59 -4.09 1.58
C ARG A 224 -5.18 -2.72 1.28
N THR A 225 -5.02 -1.77 2.19
CA THR A 225 -5.41 -0.37 1.98
C THR A 225 -4.41 0.32 1.06
N TYR A 226 -4.90 0.95 -0.02
CA TYR A 226 -4.04 1.67 -0.96
C TYR A 226 -3.36 2.86 -0.29
N PRO A 227 -2.04 3.08 -0.48
CA PRO A 227 -1.32 4.18 0.16
C PRO A 227 -1.75 5.55 -0.37
N LEU A 228 -1.53 6.59 0.43
CA LEU A 228 -1.59 7.96 -0.04
C LEU A 228 -0.24 8.36 -0.63
N ILE A 229 -0.26 8.87 -1.85
CA ILE A 229 0.93 9.33 -2.55
C ILE A 229 0.79 10.83 -2.78
N GLY A 230 1.70 11.59 -2.21
CA GLY A 230 1.71 13.04 -2.23
C GLY A 230 2.17 13.62 -3.56
N PRO A 231 1.97 14.93 -3.76
CA PRO A 231 2.25 15.61 -5.01
C PRO A 231 3.66 16.22 -5.08
N PHE A 232 4.56 15.95 -4.13
CA PHE A 232 5.84 16.62 -4.03
C PHE A 232 6.93 15.88 -4.80
N GLY A 233 7.90 16.64 -5.35
CA GLY A 233 8.98 16.04 -6.13
C GLY A 233 10.06 15.39 -5.25
N ASP A 234 10.52 14.21 -5.64
CA ASP A 234 11.64 13.51 -4.99
C ASP A 234 12.97 14.18 -5.43
N ARG A 235 13.55 14.97 -4.52
CA ARG A 235 14.82 15.67 -4.75
C ARG A 235 15.58 15.77 -3.44
N TYR A 236 16.80 15.26 -3.42
CA TYR A 236 17.68 15.37 -2.26
C TYR A 236 17.80 16.81 -1.75
N SER A 237 17.76 16.99 -0.44
CA SER A 237 17.92 18.25 0.26
C SER A 237 18.72 18.05 1.56
N GLY A 238 19.67 18.92 1.82
CA GLY A 238 20.59 18.81 2.97
C GLY A 238 20.12 19.54 4.23
N ASN A 239 18.92 20.14 4.24
CA ASN A 239 18.33 20.77 5.43
C ASN A 239 16.83 21.01 5.23
N VAL A 240 16.13 21.27 6.33
CA VAL A 240 14.66 21.47 6.35
C VAL A 240 14.18 22.59 5.43
N LYS A 241 14.90 23.72 5.40
CA LYS A 241 14.52 24.85 4.53
C LYS A 241 14.54 24.44 3.07
N ASN A 242 15.61 23.78 2.63
CA ASN A 242 15.73 23.29 1.25
C ASN A 242 14.69 22.19 0.94
N GLY A 243 14.34 21.36 1.91
CA GLY A 243 13.25 20.39 1.79
C GLY A 243 11.94 21.08 1.45
N TYR A 244 11.55 22.04 2.26
CA TYR A 244 10.35 22.84 2.03
C TYR A 244 10.39 23.63 0.70
N ASP A 245 11.51 24.27 0.37
CA ASP A 245 11.64 25.04 -0.86
C ASP A 245 11.41 24.14 -2.10
N LYS A 246 11.97 22.92 -2.08
CA LYS A 246 11.77 21.94 -3.17
C LYS A 246 10.36 21.43 -3.28
N TRP A 247 9.61 21.43 -2.20
CA TRP A 247 8.20 21.03 -2.15
C TRP A 247 7.22 22.20 -2.37
N GLY A 248 7.74 23.39 -2.67
CA GLY A 248 6.95 24.58 -3.01
C GLY A 248 6.55 25.44 -1.81
N GLY A 249 7.28 25.32 -0.70
CA GLY A 249 7.17 26.16 0.49
C GLY A 249 6.51 25.51 1.68
N LYS A 250 6.87 26.00 2.86
CA LYS A 250 6.49 25.46 4.17
C LYS A 250 4.96 25.42 4.36
N GLU A 251 4.27 26.48 4.02
CA GLU A 251 2.82 26.59 4.18
C GLU A 251 2.06 25.57 3.32
N LYS A 252 2.50 25.34 2.10
CA LYS A 252 1.90 24.36 1.20
C LYS A 252 2.03 22.95 1.76
N VAL A 253 3.21 22.60 2.29
CA VAL A 253 3.47 21.27 2.85
C VAL A 253 2.65 21.04 4.13
N ARG A 254 2.62 22.04 5.03
CA ARG A 254 1.83 22.00 6.26
C ARG A 254 0.33 21.87 5.96
N ALA A 255 -0.20 22.66 5.01
CA ALA A 255 -1.59 22.56 4.58
C ALA A 255 -1.92 21.16 4.01
N TYR A 256 -1.00 20.53 3.28
CA TYR A 256 -1.16 19.19 2.78
C TYR A 256 -1.25 18.16 3.92
N VAL A 257 -0.29 18.18 4.86
CA VAL A 257 -0.24 17.21 5.97
C VAL A 257 -1.43 17.38 6.90
N ILE A 258 -1.82 18.62 7.27
CA ILE A 258 -2.99 18.88 8.12
C ILE A 258 -4.28 18.40 7.43
N SER A 259 -4.38 18.58 6.11
CA SER A 259 -5.53 18.07 5.33
C SER A 259 -5.62 16.54 5.37
N ILE A 260 -4.49 15.81 5.30
CA ILE A 260 -4.45 14.35 5.43
C ILE A 260 -4.87 13.93 6.83
N ILE A 261 -4.35 14.57 7.87
CA ILE A 261 -4.70 14.27 9.27
C ILE A 261 -6.19 14.47 9.51
N ARG A 262 -6.76 15.56 9.04
CA ARG A 262 -8.21 15.82 9.15
C ARG A 262 -9.06 14.84 8.36
N LYS A 263 -8.60 14.43 7.18
CA LYS A 263 -9.28 13.43 6.34
C LYS A 263 -9.28 12.05 7.00
N LEU A 264 -8.11 11.60 7.44
CA LEU A 264 -7.92 10.23 7.96
C LEU A 264 -8.23 10.08 9.45
N LYS A 265 -8.21 11.16 10.20
CA LYS A 265 -8.48 11.16 11.64
C LYS A 265 -7.70 10.08 12.41
N PRO A 266 -6.36 9.99 12.26
CA PRO A 266 -5.58 8.95 12.90
C PRO A 266 -5.51 9.15 14.42
N ASP A 267 -5.50 8.04 15.15
CA ASP A 267 -5.27 8.08 16.59
C ASP A 267 -3.77 8.25 16.88
N VAL A 268 -2.92 7.62 16.07
CA VAL A 268 -1.46 7.67 16.17
C VAL A 268 -0.84 8.07 14.84
N ILE A 269 0.23 8.87 14.92
CA ILE A 269 1.12 9.17 13.79
C ILE A 269 2.54 8.73 14.16
N VAL A 270 3.21 8.07 13.21
CA VAL A 270 4.65 7.73 13.26
C VAL A 270 5.31 8.37 12.04
N THR A 271 6.42 9.08 12.26
CA THR A 271 7.15 9.78 11.19
C THR A 271 8.66 9.87 11.50
N HIS A 272 9.38 10.57 10.65
CA HIS A 272 10.83 10.73 10.65
C HIS A 272 11.43 11.39 11.91
N ASP A 273 12.76 11.28 12.03
CA ASP A 273 13.58 12.03 12.98
C ASP A 273 13.55 13.55 12.67
N LEU A 274 13.58 14.35 13.73
CA LEU A 274 13.70 15.81 13.64
C LEU A 274 14.94 16.29 12.87
N ASN A 275 16.04 15.59 13.02
CA ASN A 275 17.29 15.90 12.33
C ASN A 275 17.31 15.32 10.91
N GLY A 276 16.30 14.53 10.57
CA GLY A 276 16.24 13.72 9.35
C GLY A 276 17.31 12.62 9.39
N GLU A 277 16.95 11.41 9.10
CA GLU A 277 17.92 10.33 9.00
C GLU A 277 19.02 10.77 8.00
N TYR A 278 20.26 10.59 8.37
CA TYR A 278 21.47 11.09 7.63
C TYR A 278 21.41 12.57 7.20
N GLY A 279 20.66 13.42 7.92
CA GLY A 279 20.55 14.85 7.64
C GLY A 279 19.67 15.20 6.44
N HIS A 280 18.80 14.29 5.97
CA HIS A 280 17.96 14.51 4.79
C HIS A 280 16.87 15.57 5.06
N GLY A 281 16.91 16.69 4.35
CA GLY A 281 16.00 17.81 4.57
C GLY A 281 14.53 17.53 4.25
N ALA A 282 14.21 16.55 3.38
CA ALA A 282 12.84 16.11 3.14
C ALA A 282 12.28 15.36 4.35
N HIS A 283 13.09 14.53 5.03
CA HIS A 283 12.71 13.86 6.28
C HIS A 283 12.45 14.88 7.38
N GLN A 284 13.35 15.87 7.54
CA GLN A 284 13.17 16.98 8.48
C GLN A 284 11.88 17.76 8.20
N ALA A 285 11.58 18.05 6.92
CA ALA A 285 10.37 18.77 6.54
C ALA A 285 9.10 17.94 6.78
N CYS A 286 9.18 16.61 6.63
CA CYS A 286 8.09 15.69 6.93
C CYS A 286 7.79 15.69 8.44
N ALA A 287 8.82 15.55 9.30
CA ALA A 287 8.69 15.60 10.75
C ALA A 287 8.16 16.96 11.24
N ASP A 288 8.73 18.11 10.77
CA ASP A 288 8.26 19.45 11.14
C ASP A 288 6.80 19.68 10.71
N ALA A 289 6.40 19.21 9.53
CA ALA A 289 5.02 19.33 9.07
C ALA A 289 4.05 18.46 9.89
N ALA A 290 4.46 17.26 10.31
CA ALA A 290 3.67 16.41 11.19
C ALA A 290 3.47 17.07 12.57
N ILE A 291 4.53 17.59 13.18
CA ILE A 291 4.49 18.33 14.44
C ILE A 291 3.51 19.50 14.36
N TYR A 292 3.71 20.38 13.36
CA TYR A 292 2.80 21.50 13.14
C TYR A 292 1.34 21.04 13.02
N SER A 293 1.13 19.95 12.27
CA SER A 293 -0.23 19.50 11.99
C SER A 293 -0.93 18.87 13.19
N VAL A 294 -0.20 18.22 14.12
CA VAL A 294 -0.80 17.72 15.36
C VAL A 294 -1.04 18.85 16.38
N GLU A 295 -0.25 19.92 16.35
CA GLU A 295 -0.44 21.11 17.20
C GLU A 295 -1.60 21.97 16.73
N HIS A 296 -1.91 21.97 15.43
CA HIS A 296 -2.89 22.85 14.81
C HIS A 296 -4.08 22.12 14.16
N GLY A 297 -4.17 20.81 14.29
CA GLY A 297 -5.22 20.00 13.66
C GLY A 297 -6.64 20.40 14.07
N ALA A 298 -6.80 20.90 15.29
CA ALA A 298 -8.06 21.40 15.80
C ALA A 298 -8.34 22.89 15.45
N ASP A 299 -7.32 23.67 15.04
CA ASP A 299 -7.46 25.10 14.71
C ASP A 299 -8.11 25.29 13.33
N PRO A 300 -9.30 25.93 13.23
CA PRO A 300 -9.96 26.18 11.95
C PRO A 300 -9.18 27.10 11.02
N ASN A 301 -8.26 27.93 11.54
CA ASN A 301 -7.46 28.85 10.75
C ASN A 301 -6.23 28.21 10.10
N ALA A 302 -5.81 27.06 10.60
CA ALA A 302 -4.72 26.27 10.01
C ALA A 302 -5.24 25.42 8.85
N ASP A 303 -5.23 25.92 7.64
CA ASP A 303 -5.88 25.36 6.43
C ASP A 303 -7.41 25.32 6.54
N PRO A 304 -8.09 26.49 6.40
CA PRO A 304 -9.55 26.58 6.48
C PRO A 304 -10.28 25.67 5.47
N SER A 305 -9.68 25.38 4.32
CA SER A 305 -10.30 24.57 3.29
C SER A 305 -10.49 23.12 3.72
N SER A 306 -9.50 22.51 4.34
CA SER A 306 -9.61 21.14 4.89
C SER A 306 -10.50 21.11 6.14
N PHE A 307 -10.50 22.19 6.94
CA PHE A 307 -11.39 22.29 8.09
C PHE A 307 -12.87 22.27 7.67
N VAL A 308 -13.24 23.06 6.66
CA VAL A 308 -14.61 23.05 6.12
C VAL A 308 -14.99 21.68 5.56
N LYS A 309 -14.05 20.99 4.93
CA LYS A 309 -14.32 19.71 4.27
C LYS A 309 -14.37 18.52 5.22
N TYR A 310 -13.50 18.47 6.22
CA TYR A 310 -13.28 17.28 7.06
C TYR A 310 -13.54 17.51 8.55
N GLY A 311 -13.67 18.75 8.98
CA GLY A 311 -13.74 19.14 10.38
C GLY A 311 -12.36 19.20 11.06
N SER A 312 -12.37 19.42 12.38
CA SER A 312 -11.17 19.36 13.21
C SER A 312 -10.78 17.90 13.52
N TRP A 313 -9.50 17.71 13.79
CA TRP A 313 -9.02 16.47 14.37
C TRP A 313 -7.82 16.74 15.28
N ASP A 314 -7.84 16.16 16.48
CA ASP A 314 -6.74 16.21 17.44
C ASP A 314 -6.17 14.80 17.63
N VAL A 315 -4.94 14.60 17.16
CA VAL A 315 -4.27 13.29 17.15
C VAL A 315 -3.86 12.92 18.56
N SER A 316 -4.19 11.72 19.02
CA SER A 316 -3.88 11.27 20.38
C SER A 316 -2.39 11.17 20.66
N LYS A 317 -1.59 10.67 19.72
CA LYS A 317 -0.15 10.51 19.90
C LYS A 317 0.65 10.76 18.60
N LEU A 318 1.80 11.40 18.75
CA LEU A 318 2.81 11.53 17.70
C LEU A 318 4.13 10.91 18.17
N TYR A 319 4.64 9.95 17.42
CA TYR A 319 5.97 9.39 17.60
C TYR A 319 6.90 9.82 16.47
N LEU A 320 8.13 10.16 16.83
CA LEU A 320 9.19 10.47 15.88
C LEU A 320 10.28 9.41 15.99
N HIS A 321 10.80 8.99 14.85
CA HIS A 321 11.95 8.10 14.78
C HIS A 321 13.15 8.74 15.50
N LEU A 322 13.89 7.99 16.28
CA LEU A 322 15.08 8.39 17.04
C LEU A 322 14.90 9.61 17.97
N TYR A 323 13.68 10.05 18.26
CA TYR A 323 13.46 11.15 19.20
C TYR A 323 13.83 10.71 20.61
N PRO A 324 14.69 11.48 21.33
CA PRO A 324 15.29 10.98 22.57
C PRO A 324 14.37 11.02 23.80
N GLU A 325 13.27 11.80 23.73
CA GLU A 325 12.38 11.95 24.88
C GLU A 325 11.30 10.86 24.88
N ASN A 326 10.98 10.34 26.05
CA ASN A 326 9.98 9.28 26.24
C ASN A 326 10.18 8.11 25.27
N GLU A 327 11.43 7.69 25.10
CA GLU A 327 11.84 6.65 24.16
C GLU A 327 11.05 5.36 24.38
N ILE A 328 10.64 4.80 23.26
CA ILE A 328 10.03 3.47 23.13
C ILE A 328 10.88 2.65 22.16
N VAL A 329 11.16 1.39 22.53
CA VAL A 329 11.90 0.44 21.69
C VAL A 329 10.99 -0.73 21.39
N MET A 330 10.65 -0.88 20.12
CA MET A 330 9.70 -1.88 19.66
C MET A 330 10.38 -3.24 19.42
N ASP A 331 9.72 -4.32 19.81
CA ASP A 331 10.19 -5.67 19.48
C ASP A 331 9.74 -6.06 18.06
N TRP A 332 10.64 -5.88 17.12
CA TRP A 332 10.43 -6.32 15.74
C TRP A 332 11.04 -7.69 15.43
N ARG A 333 11.68 -8.36 16.41
CA ARG A 333 12.40 -9.63 16.22
C ARG A 333 11.58 -10.86 16.52
N THR A 334 10.58 -10.74 17.39
CA THR A 334 9.74 -11.87 17.76
C THR A 334 8.91 -12.36 16.58
N PRO A 335 9.00 -13.65 16.17
CA PRO A 335 8.18 -14.23 15.11
C PRO A 335 6.70 -14.17 15.45
N ASP A 336 5.87 -13.84 14.43
CA ASP A 336 4.43 -13.72 14.58
C ASP A 336 3.69 -14.71 13.65
N PRO A 337 2.80 -15.56 14.18
CA PRO A 337 1.98 -16.46 13.36
C PRO A 337 1.14 -15.73 12.30
N ALA A 338 0.65 -14.51 12.59
CA ALA A 338 -0.11 -13.72 11.64
C ALA A 338 0.72 -13.29 10.42
N LEU A 339 2.04 -13.23 10.56
CA LEU A 339 3.00 -12.96 9.49
C LEU A 339 3.57 -14.25 8.86
N SER A 340 2.85 -15.36 8.97
CA SER A 340 3.30 -16.70 8.54
C SER A 340 4.61 -17.14 9.23
N GLY A 341 4.78 -16.78 10.51
CA GLY A 341 5.94 -17.11 11.31
C GLY A 341 7.18 -16.22 11.09
N ARG A 342 7.09 -15.22 10.21
CA ARG A 342 8.14 -14.19 10.10
C ARG A 342 8.02 -13.21 11.27
N SER A 343 9.13 -12.59 11.66
CA SER A 343 9.07 -11.43 12.53
C SER A 343 8.66 -10.17 11.74
N PRO A 344 8.14 -9.11 12.39
CA PRO A 344 7.88 -7.84 11.74
C PRO A 344 9.11 -7.26 11.01
N LEU A 345 10.30 -7.38 11.60
CA LEU A 345 11.56 -6.98 10.97
C LEU A 345 11.85 -7.78 9.70
N GLN A 346 11.65 -9.11 9.74
CA GLN A 346 11.86 -9.94 8.55
C GLN A 346 10.87 -9.60 7.44
N ALA A 347 9.61 -9.34 7.78
CA ALA A 347 8.61 -8.90 6.80
C ALA A 347 9.00 -7.57 6.13
N ALA A 348 9.54 -6.62 6.90
CA ALA A 348 10.05 -5.36 6.37
C ALA A 348 11.30 -5.55 5.48
N LYS A 349 12.23 -6.45 5.86
CA LYS A 349 13.40 -6.79 5.03
C LYS A 349 12.99 -7.42 3.69
N ASP A 350 12.05 -8.36 3.72
CA ASP A 350 11.53 -9.01 2.51
C ASP A 350 10.84 -7.99 1.58
N ALA A 351 10.12 -7.02 2.17
CA ALA A 351 9.49 -5.94 1.43
C ALA A 351 10.52 -4.98 0.81
N TYR A 352 11.58 -4.63 1.56
CA TYR A 352 12.66 -3.77 1.05
C TYR A 352 13.42 -4.43 -0.11
N ALA A 353 13.55 -5.74 -0.11
CA ALA A 353 14.16 -6.46 -1.24
C ALA A 353 13.41 -6.26 -2.57
N LEU A 354 12.12 -5.86 -2.52
CA LEU A 354 11.32 -5.52 -3.70
C LEU A 354 11.56 -4.09 -4.21
N HIS A 355 12.25 -3.23 -3.44
CA HIS A 355 12.70 -1.91 -3.86
C HIS A 355 14.04 -2.01 -4.62
N VAL A 356 14.02 -2.68 -5.76
CA VAL A 356 15.22 -3.04 -6.55
C VAL A 356 16.04 -1.82 -6.95
N THR A 357 15.38 -0.69 -7.26
CA THR A 357 16.09 0.55 -7.63
C THR A 357 16.76 1.24 -6.45
N GLN A 358 16.46 0.84 -5.21
CA GLN A 358 17.01 1.42 -3.99
C GLN A 358 18.10 0.55 -3.36
N GLN A 359 18.34 -0.64 -3.89
CA GLN A 359 19.48 -1.46 -3.47
C GLN A 359 20.78 -0.74 -3.86
N ASN A 360 21.71 -0.64 -2.91
CA ASN A 360 22.98 0.12 -3.02
C ASN A 360 22.81 1.66 -3.15
N ALA A 361 21.62 2.21 -2.93
CA ALA A 361 21.37 3.64 -3.07
C ALA A 361 22.05 4.49 -1.98
N GLY A 362 22.27 3.91 -0.80
CA GLY A 362 22.88 4.60 0.35
C GLY A 362 24.37 4.86 0.22
N SER A 363 25.09 4.11 -0.61
CA SER A 363 26.56 4.15 -0.66
C SER A 363 27.13 5.53 -1.02
N ALA A 364 26.45 6.30 -1.85
CA ALA A 364 26.84 7.66 -2.23
C ALA A 364 26.56 8.73 -1.16
N VAL A 365 25.63 8.44 -0.23
CA VAL A 365 25.16 9.42 0.78
C VAL A 365 25.78 9.16 2.15
N ILE A 366 25.78 7.89 2.59
CA ILE A 366 26.21 7.50 3.94
C ILE A 366 27.46 6.60 3.97
N GLY A 367 28.08 6.35 2.81
CA GLY A 367 29.27 5.51 2.68
C GLY A 367 29.04 4.00 2.84
N LYS A 368 27.78 3.58 2.99
CA LYS A 368 27.33 2.18 3.05
C LYS A 368 25.94 2.04 2.43
N ASP A 369 25.55 0.82 2.11
CA ASP A 369 24.19 0.58 1.59
C ASP A 369 23.14 0.78 2.70
N PHE A 370 21.95 1.21 2.32
CA PHE A 370 20.80 1.21 3.22
C PHE A 370 20.36 -0.23 3.49
N GLU A 371 20.01 -0.47 4.74
CA GLU A 371 19.46 -1.76 5.17
C GLU A 371 18.37 -1.56 6.22
N VAL A 372 17.37 -2.42 6.21
CA VAL A 372 16.37 -2.48 7.28
C VAL A 372 17.00 -3.16 8.50
N THR A 373 17.29 -2.38 9.53
CA THR A 373 17.96 -2.87 10.74
C THR A 373 17.38 -2.22 12.00
N ASP A 374 17.30 -2.98 13.08
CA ASP A 374 16.94 -2.49 14.41
C ASP A 374 18.17 -2.23 15.28
N GLU A 375 19.35 -2.16 14.67
CA GLU A 375 20.63 -1.88 15.30
C GLU A 375 21.32 -0.67 14.65
N GLY A 376 22.24 -0.03 15.40
CA GLY A 376 23.05 1.06 14.90
C GLY A 376 22.35 2.42 14.93
N GLU A 377 22.88 3.35 14.13
CA GLU A 377 22.51 4.77 14.15
C GLU A 377 21.06 5.01 13.74
N PHE A 378 20.55 4.26 12.75
CA PHE A 378 19.19 4.39 12.21
C PHE A 378 18.33 3.17 12.56
N ALA A 379 18.46 2.67 13.82
CA ALA A 379 17.69 1.53 14.29
C ALA A 379 16.18 1.75 14.15
N CYS A 380 15.54 1.03 13.23
CA CYS A 380 14.14 1.20 12.85
C CYS A 380 13.11 0.81 13.94
N SER A 381 13.59 0.36 15.11
CA SER A 381 12.77 0.03 16.27
C SER A 381 12.70 1.13 17.34
N ARG A 382 13.43 2.24 17.19
CA ARG A 382 13.57 3.29 18.20
C ARG A 382 12.75 4.51 17.84
N PHE A 383 11.84 4.88 18.72
CA PHE A 383 10.97 6.05 18.57
C PHE A 383 10.88 6.80 19.89
N GLY A 384 10.53 8.08 19.83
CA GLY A 384 10.18 8.86 21.02
C GLY A 384 8.79 9.44 20.90
N LEU A 385 8.08 9.49 22.02
CA LEU A 385 6.75 10.09 22.13
C LEU A 385 6.89 11.62 22.19
N TYR A 386 6.70 12.28 21.05
CA TYR A 386 6.78 13.75 20.96
C TYR A 386 5.56 14.43 21.61
N ARG A 387 4.36 13.92 21.35
CA ARG A 387 3.11 14.47 21.88
C ARG A 387 2.14 13.36 22.26
N SER A 388 1.47 13.53 23.41
CA SER A 388 0.37 12.66 23.83
C SER A 388 -0.74 13.45 24.52
N LEU A 389 -1.99 13.13 24.18
CA LEU A 389 -3.19 13.61 24.86
C LEU A 389 -3.71 12.61 25.90
N VAL A 390 -3.13 11.41 25.94
CA VAL A 390 -3.58 10.27 26.76
C VAL A 390 -2.55 9.86 27.83
N GLY A 391 -1.55 10.70 28.06
CA GLY A 391 -0.47 10.46 29.02
C GLY A 391 0.74 9.76 28.41
N LEU A 392 1.78 9.58 29.24
CA LEU A 392 3.03 8.93 28.84
C LEU A 392 2.89 7.41 28.85
N ASP A 393 3.65 6.75 27.97
CA ASP A 393 3.73 5.30 27.94
C ASP A 393 4.53 4.76 29.12
N ILE A 394 3.97 3.75 29.77
CA ILE A 394 4.60 3.08 30.92
C ILE A 394 5.30 1.80 30.47
N LYS A 395 4.64 0.98 29.64
CA LYS A 395 5.19 -0.29 29.12
C LYS A 395 6.18 -0.06 28.01
N LYS A 396 5.99 1.00 27.22
CA LYS A 396 6.89 1.43 26.13
C LYS A 396 7.17 0.37 25.08
N ASN A 397 6.12 -0.36 24.69
CA ASN A 397 6.18 -1.44 23.70
C ASN A 397 4.99 -1.45 22.72
N ASP A 398 4.14 -0.43 22.76
CA ASP A 398 2.97 -0.29 21.90
C ASP A 398 2.64 1.19 21.68
N PHE A 399 2.52 1.62 20.43
CA PHE A 399 2.13 2.99 20.10
C PHE A 399 0.70 3.31 20.56
N PHE A 400 -0.14 2.30 20.77
CA PHE A 400 -1.52 2.46 21.23
C PHE A 400 -1.69 2.36 22.74
N GLU A 401 -0.61 2.29 23.52
CA GLU A 401 -0.72 2.32 24.98
C GLU A 401 -1.52 3.54 25.43
N ASN A 402 -2.47 3.35 26.35
CA ASN A 402 -3.42 4.35 26.87
C ASN A 402 -4.46 4.90 25.85
N ILE A 403 -4.50 4.43 24.62
CA ILE A 403 -5.58 4.77 23.68
C ILE A 403 -6.77 3.83 23.93
N PRO A 404 -8.00 4.33 24.13
CA PRO A 404 -9.17 3.53 24.45
C PRO A 404 -9.56 2.49 23.40
#